data_884da89215f3f03829de6b636e650fe1
#
_entry.id   884da89215f3f03829de6b636e650fe1
#
_cell.length_a   1.000
_cell.length_b   1.000
_cell.length_c   1.000
_cell.angle_alpha   90.00
_cell.angle_beta   90.00
_cell.angle_gamma   90.00
#
_symmetry.space_group_name_H-M   'P 1'
#
loop_
_entity.id
_entity.type
_entity.pdbx_description
1 polymer ?
#
loop_
_entity_poly.entity_id
_entity_poly.type
_entity_poly.pdbx_seq_one_letter_code
_entity_poly.pdbx_strand_id
1 'polypeptide(L)'
;WQKPQTVVVHESWWTPTARRADIVLPATTTLERNDIGGSSRDRYAIAMHQALSPQGHSRNDFDIYRELSAMAGDEAAFTEGRDEFQWLRHIYAGMARNWRDAGIDMPEFEAFWEKGYAQVPLPEKDFVLFEDFRDNPQQHPLRTPSGRIELYSDRIAGFGYEDIPPHPTWLEPAEWLGADLAQRFPLHLLTHQPAGKLHGQFDPGKVSVAGKIKGREPVLISPQDAAQRL
;
A
#
# COMPACT_ATOMS: atom_id res chain seq x y z
N TRP A 1 7.02 13.61 14.29
CA TRP A 1 8.29 13.85 13.61
C TRP A 1 9.39 14.38 14.54
N GLN A 2 9.09 15.24 15.47
CA GLN A 2 10.07 15.85 16.41
C GLN A 2 10.49 14.96 17.58
N LYS A 3 9.87 13.80 17.76
CA LYS A 3 10.19 12.88 18.88
C LYS A 3 11.42 11.99 18.67
N PRO A 4 11.66 11.43 17.47
CA PRO A 4 12.88 10.64 17.22
C PRO A 4 14.13 11.51 17.30
N GLN A 5 15.24 10.94 17.79
CA GLN A 5 16.54 11.60 17.79
C GLN A 5 17.17 11.63 16.40
N THR A 6 16.88 10.62 15.58
CA THR A 6 17.41 10.51 14.23
C THR A 6 16.32 9.94 13.32
N VAL A 7 16.15 10.56 12.17
CA VAL A 7 15.23 10.14 11.12
C VAL A 7 16.01 9.76 9.89
N VAL A 8 15.94 8.48 9.53
CA VAL A 8 16.57 7.93 8.32
C VAL A 8 15.47 7.65 7.32
N VAL A 9 15.65 8.04 6.07
CA VAL A 9 14.67 7.86 5.00
C VAL A 9 15.33 7.17 3.81
N HIS A 10 14.73 6.08 3.33
CA HIS A 10 15.03 5.50 2.03
C HIS A 10 14.11 6.15 1.01
N GLU A 11 14.64 6.77 -0.01
CA GLU A 11 13.82 7.50 -0.98
C GLU A 11 14.51 7.62 -2.33
N SER A 12 13.73 7.46 -3.39
CA SER A 12 14.20 7.66 -4.77
C SER A 12 14.12 9.13 -5.22
N TRP A 13 13.40 9.98 -4.49
CA TRP A 13 13.13 11.37 -4.85
C TRP A 13 13.27 12.29 -3.65
N TRP A 14 13.55 13.57 -3.90
CA TRP A 14 13.56 14.59 -2.86
C TRP A 14 12.12 14.99 -2.45
N THR A 15 11.44 14.07 -1.79
CA THR A 15 10.12 14.30 -1.19
C THR A 15 10.20 15.27 0.00
N PRO A 16 9.07 15.84 0.46
CA PRO A 16 9.04 16.61 1.70
C PRO A 16 9.56 15.85 2.92
N THR A 17 9.37 14.53 2.95
CA THR A 17 9.89 13.64 4.00
C THR A 17 11.39 13.54 3.94
N ALA A 18 11.96 13.21 2.76
CA ALA A 18 13.40 13.12 2.55
C ALA A 18 14.12 14.44 2.90
N ARG A 19 13.52 15.59 2.56
CA ARG A 19 14.09 16.92 2.84
C ARG A 19 14.12 17.28 4.34
N ARG A 20 13.44 16.54 5.18
CA ARG A 20 13.38 16.72 6.65
C ARG A 20 14.07 15.61 7.42
N ALA A 21 14.60 14.62 6.74
CA ALA A 21 15.36 13.56 7.35
C ALA A 21 16.78 14.02 7.72
N ASP A 22 17.36 13.41 8.72
CA ASP A 22 18.76 13.61 9.12
C ASP A 22 19.69 12.84 8.17
N ILE A 23 19.25 11.66 7.71
CA ILE A 23 19.99 10.80 6.79
C ILE A 23 19.04 10.36 5.67
N VAL A 24 19.48 10.53 4.42
CA VAL A 24 18.76 10.03 3.25
C VAL A 24 19.62 8.97 2.57
N LEU A 25 19.09 7.76 2.46
CA LEU A 25 19.69 6.66 1.73
C LEU A 25 19.00 6.57 0.37
N PRO A 26 19.69 6.88 -0.74
CA PRO A 26 19.07 6.88 -2.05
C PRO A 26 18.74 5.45 -2.48
N ALA A 27 17.46 5.20 -2.71
CA ALA A 27 16.93 3.91 -3.12
C ALA A 27 16.66 3.86 -4.63
N THR A 28 16.81 2.68 -5.22
CA THR A 28 16.50 2.44 -6.63
C THR A 28 14.98 2.51 -6.89
N THR A 29 14.62 2.95 -8.08
CA THR A 29 13.28 2.80 -8.62
C THR A 29 13.06 1.36 -9.11
N THR A 30 11.82 1.02 -9.43
CA THR A 30 11.45 -0.32 -9.95
C THR A 30 12.13 -0.66 -11.28
N LEU A 31 12.54 0.33 -12.07
CA LEU A 31 13.26 0.10 -13.32
C LEU A 31 14.75 -0.20 -13.11
N GLU A 32 15.28 0.11 -11.95
CA GLU A 32 16.70 0.01 -11.61
C GLU A 32 17.05 -1.25 -10.81
N ARG A 33 16.08 -2.16 -10.59
CA ARG A 33 16.28 -3.44 -9.91
C ARG A 33 15.44 -4.54 -10.52
N ASN A 34 15.74 -5.78 -10.18
CA ASN A 34 14.89 -6.92 -10.43
C ASN A 34 13.81 -7.01 -9.34
N ASP A 35 12.60 -7.44 -9.71
CA ASP A 35 11.51 -7.60 -8.77
C ASP A 35 10.44 -8.58 -9.32
N ILE A 36 9.43 -8.89 -8.52
CA ILE A 36 8.22 -9.60 -8.96
C ILE A 36 7.02 -8.71 -8.69
N GLY A 37 6.28 -8.38 -9.74
CA GLY A 37 5.03 -7.64 -9.66
C GLY A 37 3.83 -8.58 -9.57
N GLY A 38 2.85 -8.21 -8.76
CA GLY A 38 1.59 -8.92 -8.65
C GLY A 38 0.61 -8.20 -7.74
N SER A 39 -0.65 -8.59 -7.83
CA SER A 39 -1.72 -8.04 -7.01
C SER A 39 -2.74 -9.13 -6.71
N SER A 40 -3.39 -9.06 -5.56
CA SER A 40 -4.51 -9.96 -5.21
C SER A 40 -5.76 -9.77 -6.09
N ARG A 41 -5.78 -8.71 -6.92
CA ARG A 41 -6.89 -8.39 -7.83
C ARG A 41 -6.50 -8.56 -9.30
N ASP A 42 -5.33 -9.10 -9.53
CA ASP A 42 -4.76 -9.31 -10.85
C ASP A 42 -4.47 -10.80 -11.04
N ARG A 43 -4.58 -11.28 -12.25
CA ARG A 43 -4.27 -12.67 -12.63
C ARG A 43 -2.88 -12.84 -13.19
N TYR A 44 -2.03 -11.82 -13.11
CA TYR A 44 -0.67 -11.86 -13.61
C TYR A 44 0.35 -11.79 -12.48
N ALA A 45 1.36 -12.65 -12.60
CA ALA A 45 2.65 -12.44 -11.96
C ALA A 45 3.61 -11.90 -13.02
N ILE A 46 4.32 -10.84 -12.75
CA ILE A 46 5.19 -10.14 -13.69
C ILE A 46 6.63 -10.24 -13.22
N ALA A 47 7.52 -10.75 -14.07
CA ALA A 47 8.95 -10.69 -13.86
C ALA A 47 9.43 -9.27 -14.23
N MET A 48 9.75 -8.49 -13.24
CA MET A 48 10.20 -7.12 -13.42
C MET A 48 11.71 -7.11 -13.57
N HIS A 49 12.19 -7.21 -14.80
CA HIS A 49 13.63 -7.18 -15.10
C HIS A 49 14.19 -5.78 -14.90
N GLN A 50 15.38 -5.69 -14.32
CA GLN A 50 16.15 -4.47 -14.29
C GLN A 50 16.36 -3.94 -15.71
N ALA A 51 15.81 -2.77 -16.01
CA ALA A 51 15.87 -2.12 -17.33
C ALA A 51 16.95 -1.03 -17.40
N LEU A 52 17.33 -0.46 -16.26
CA LEU A 52 18.30 0.63 -16.13
C LEU A 52 19.31 0.31 -15.05
N SER A 53 20.54 0.79 -15.22
CA SER A 53 21.49 0.79 -14.11
C SER A 53 21.07 1.80 -13.04
N PRO A 54 21.30 1.51 -11.74
CA PRO A 54 21.06 2.45 -10.67
C PRO A 54 21.66 3.82 -10.94
N GLN A 55 20.90 4.88 -10.73
CA GLN A 55 21.34 6.25 -11.01
C GLN A 55 22.07 6.87 -9.81
N GLY A 56 23.19 7.53 -10.07
CA GLY A 56 23.98 8.20 -9.04
C GLY A 56 24.50 7.22 -7.98
N HIS A 57 24.09 7.44 -6.74
CA HIS A 57 24.43 6.58 -5.60
C HIS A 57 23.26 5.71 -5.12
N SER A 58 22.20 5.60 -5.93
CA SER A 58 21.05 4.79 -5.54
C SER A 58 21.39 3.30 -5.48
N ARG A 59 20.82 2.62 -4.50
CA ARG A 59 21.04 1.19 -4.23
C ARG A 59 19.71 0.52 -3.96
N ASN A 60 19.65 -0.78 -4.23
CA ASN A 60 18.47 -1.57 -3.86
C ASN A 60 18.28 -1.56 -2.34
N ASP A 61 17.04 -1.42 -1.88
CA ASP A 61 16.71 -1.49 -0.45
C ASP A 61 17.23 -2.77 0.20
N PHE A 62 17.17 -3.91 -0.50
CA PHE A 62 17.75 -5.16 -0.02
C PHE A 62 19.24 -5.01 0.30
N ASP A 63 20.01 -4.41 -0.57
CA ASP A 63 21.46 -4.20 -0.37
C ASP A 63 21.74 -3.22 0.75
N ILE A 64 20.94 -2.16 0.87
CA ILE A 64 21.05 -1.19 1.97
C ILE A 64 20.82 -1.89 3.30
N TYR A 65 19.71 -2.65 3.43
CA TYR A 65 19.43 -3.36 4.67
C TYR A 65 20.39 -4.50 4.96
N ARG A 66 20.91 -5.18 3.94
CA ARG A 66 21.95 -6.19 4.11
C ARG A 66 23.20 -5.60 4.75
N GLU A 67 23.68 -4.45 4.27
CA GLU A 67 24.83 -3.77 4.88
C GLU A 67 24.56 -3.26 6.29
N LEU A 68 23.38 -2.67 6.51
CA LEU A 68 22.99 -2.23 7.86
C LEU A 68 22.91 -3.41 8.84
N SER A 69 22.35 -4.55 8.41
CA SER A 69 22.31 -5.75 9.22
C SER A 69 23.69 -6.37 9.45
N ALA A 70 24.59 -6.30 8.46
CA ALA A 70 25.99 -6.71 8.63
C ALA A 70 26.72 -5.87 9.68
N MET A 71 26.51 -4.54 9.67
CA MET A 71 27.04 -3.63 10.69
C MET A 71 26.49 -3.94 12.09
N ALA A 72 25.26 -4.41 12.19
CA ALA A 72 24.62 -4.84 13.43
C ALA A 72 25.02 -6.27 13.88
N GLY A 73 25.67 -7.04 13.01
CA GLY A 73 26.05 -8.45 13.28
C GLY A 73 24.93 -9.47 12.94
N ASP A 74 23.88 -9.04 12.23
CA ASP A 74 22.67 -9.83 11.96
C ASP A 74 22.45 -10.14 10.46
N GLU A 75 23.49 -10.00 9.62
CA GLU A 75 23.37 -10.22 8.17
C GLU A 75 22.78 -11.60 7.82
N ALA A 76 23.25 -12.65 8.50
CA ALA A 76 22.77 -14.00 8.24
C ALA A 76 21.29 -14.18 8.57
N ALA A 77 20.81 -13.52 9.63
CA ALA A 77 19.40 -13.54 10.01
C ALA A 77 18.53 -12.75 9.03
N PHE A 78 19.02 -11.64 8.51
CA PHE A 78 18.32 -10.82 7.53
C PHE A 78 18.25 -11.49 6.17
N THR A 79 19.39 -11.99 5.67
CA THR A 79 19.47 -12.56 4.32
C THR A 79 19.02 -14.02 4.24
N GLU A 80 19.03 -14.76 5.36
CA GLU A 80 18.89 -16.21 5.39
C GLU A 80 19.85 -16.91 4.42
N GLY A 81 21.02 -16.30 4.18
CA GLY A 81 22.02 -16.79 3.24
C GLY A 81 21.66 -16.63 1.75
N ARG A 82 20.62 -15.83 1.44
CA ARG A 82 20.17 -15.59 0.06
C ARG A 82 20.63 -14.23 -0.44
N ASP A 83 21.01 -14.18 -1.71
CA ASP A 83 21.12 -12.94 -2.47
C ASP A 83 19.74 -12.48 -2.99
N GLU A 84 19.71 -11.31 -3.65
CA GLU A 84 18.48 -10.74 -4.23
C GLU A 84 17.76 -11.74 -5.15
N PHE A 85 18.49 -12.36 -6.07
CA PHE A 85 17.89 -13.25 -7.06
C PHE A 85 17.40 -14.57 -6.45
N GLN A 86 18.09 -15.07 -5.45
CA GLN A 86 17.66 -16.23 -4.67
C GLN A 86 16.40 -15.92 -3.85
N TRP A 87 16.24 -14.67 -3.38
CA TRP A 87 15.00 -14.21 -2.76
C TRP A 87 13.83 -14.15 -3.74
N LEU A 88 14.06 -13.66 -4.96
CA LEU A 88 13.03 -13.66 -6.01
C LEU A 88 12.55 -15.09 -6.31
N ARG A 89 13.46 -16.06 -6.43
CA ARG A 89 13.13 -17.49 -6.58
C ARG A 89 12.31 -18.01 -5.38
N HIS A 90 12.70 -17.67 -4.19
CA HIS A 90 12.01 -18.11 -2.97
C HIS A 90 10.58 -17.53 -2.88
N ILE A 91 10.41 -16.26 -3.17
CA ILE A 91 9.10 -15.58 -3.20
C ILE A 91 8.20 -16.20 -4.28
N TYR A 92 8.73 -16.38 -5.48
CA TYR A 92 8.00 -17.03 -6.57
C TYR A 92 7.58 -18.46 -6.22
N ALA A 93 8.47 -19.25 -5.63
CA ALA A 93 8.15 -20.61 -5.19
C ALA A 93 7.02 -20.64 -4.14
N GLY A 94 6.97 -19.65 -3.25
CA GLY A 94 5.86 -19.46 -2.29
C GLY A 94 4.54 -19.17 -3.01
N MET A 95 4.56 -18.25 -3.97
CA MET A 95 3.41 -17.91 -4.79
C MET A 95 2.92 -19.10 -5.63
N ALA A 96 3.85 -19.83 -6.29
CA ALA A 96 3.53 -21.01 -7.09
C ALA A 96 2.90 -22.15 -6.25
N ARG A 97 3.35 -22.33 -5.00
CA ARG A 97 2.70 -23.28 -4.07
C ARG A 97 1.25 -22.88 -3.79
N ASN A 98 0.98 -21.63 -3.45
CA ASN A 98 -0.39 -21.16 -3.17
C ASN A 98 -1.33 -21.37 -4.37
N TRP A 99 -0.84 -21.18 -5.60
CA TRP A 99 -1.62 -21.43 -6.80
C TRP A 99 -1.83 -22.92 -7.05
N ARG A 100 -0.81 -23.75 -6.81
CA ARG A 100 -0.93 -25.20 -6.92
C ARG A 100 -1.93 -25.78 -5.93
N ASP A 101 -1.95 -25.26 -4.69
CA ASP A 101 -2.94 -25.64 -3.67
C ASP A 101 -4.37 -25.25 -4.09
N ALA A 102 -4.50 -24.25 -4.94
CA ALA A 102 -5.76 -23.86 -5.58
C ALA A 102 -6.04 -24.62 -6.91
N GLY A 103 -5.24 -25.64 -7.26
CA GLY A 103 -5.40 -26.44 -8.48
C GLY A 103 -4.89 -25.77 -9.75
N ILE A 104 -4.05 -24.75 -9.63
CA ILE A 104 -3.51 -23.98 -10.75
C ILE A 104 -2.00 -24.19 -10.85
N ASP A 105 -1.54 -24.77 -11.95
CA ASP A 105 -0.12 -24.96 -12.21
C ASP A 105 0.52 -23.67 -12.72
N MET A 106 1.62 -23.29 -12.09
CA MET A 106 2.46 -22.18 -12.49
C MET A 106 3.74 -22.73 -13.15
N PRO A 107 4.31 -22.02 -14.13
CA PRO A 107 5.59 -22.43 -14.73
C PRO A 107 6.71 -22.40 -13.68
N GLU A 108 7.79 -23.14 -13.95
CA GLU A 108 9.01 -23.03 -13.15
C GLU A 108 9.60 -21.61 -13.24
N PHE A 109 10.37 -21.23 -12.22
CA PHE A 109 10.87 -19.84 -12.09
C PHE A 109 11.62 -19.36 -13.34
N GLU A 110 12.47 -20.20 -13.91
CA GLU A 110 13.28 -19.86 -15.09
C GLU A 110 12.39 -19.54 -16.30
N ALA A 111 11.39 -20.37 -16.56
CA ALA A 111 10.43 -20.16 -17.64
C ALA A 111 9.55 -18.92 -17.41
N PHE A 112 9.14 -18.68 -16.17
CA PHE A 112 8.43 -17.45 -15.79
C PHE A 112 9.31 -16.23 -16.01
N TRP A 113 10.55 -16.28 -15.53
CA TRP A 113 11.48 -15.15 -15.62
C TRP A 113 11.82 -14.82 -17.07
N GLU A 114 12.14 -15.82 -17.90
CA GLU A 114 12.42 -15.63 -19.32
C GLU A 114 11.23 -15.09 -20.09
N LYS A 115 10.04 -15.63 -19.85
CA LYS A 115 8.80 -15.17 -20.51
C LYS A 115 8.37 -13.76 -20.09
N GLY A 116 8.76 -13.32 -18.91
CA GLY A 116 8.42 -12.01 -18.34
C GLY A 116 7.11 -11.99 -17.54
N TYR A 117 6.27 -13.03 -17.65
CA TYR A 117 5.03 -13.13 -16.86
C TYR A 117 4.51 -14.55 -16.77
N ALA A 118 3.71 -14.79 -15.74
CA ALA A 118 2.81 -15.94 -15.65
C ALA A 118 1.37 -15.45 -15.48
N GLN A 119 0.43 -16.17 -16.06
CA GLN A 119 -0.98 -15.79 -16.05
C GLN A 119 -1.82 -16.92 -15.44
N VAL A 120 -2.62 -16.56 -14.44
CA VAL A 120 -3.62 -17.46 -13.86
C VAL A 120 -4.83 -17.51 -14.80
N PRO A 121 -5.36 -18.70 -15.12
CA PRO A 121 -6.55 -18.83 -15.96
C PRO A 121 -7.75 -18.13 -15.30
N LEU A 122 -8.69 -17.69 -16.10
CA LEU A 122 -9.97 -17.21 -15.58
C LEU A 122 -10.73 -18.40 -14.97
N PRO A 123 -11.40 -18.20 -13.85
CA PRO A 123 -12.30 -19.22 -13.31
C PRO A 123 -13.42 -19.51 -14.33
N GLU A 124 -13.90 -20.74 -14.39
CA GLU A 124 -15.03 -21.13 -15.25
C GLU A 124 -16.32 -20.41 -14.86
N LYS A 125 -16.44 -20.09 -13.59
CA LYS A 125 -17.60 -19.39 -13.02
C LYS A 125 -17.15 -18.04 -12.44
N ASP A 126 -17.95 -17.02 -12.64
CA ASP A 126 -17.74 -15.71 -12.02
C ASP A 126 -17.79 -15.82 -10.49
N PHE A 127 -16.85 -15.15 -9.84
CA PHE A 127 -16.84 -15.09 -8.38
C PHE A 127 -17.92 -14.13 -7.89
N VAL A 128 -18.87 -14.67 -7.12
CA VAL A 128 -19.88 -13.89 -6.40
C VAL A 128 -19.59 -13.94 -4.92
N LEU A 129 -19.33 -12.77 -4.32
CA LEU A 129 -18.99 -12.67 -2.91
C LEU A 129 -20.10 -13.23 -2.02
N PHE A 130 -19.73 -14.14 -1.10
CA PHE A 130 -20.63 -14.82 -0.19
C PHE A 130 -21.72 -15.69 -0.85
N GLU A 131 -21.55 -16.11 -2.11
CA GLU A 131 -22.54 -16.95 -2.80
C GLU A 131 -22.79 -18.26 -2.01
N ASP A 132 -21.74 -19.02 -1.72
CA ASP A 132 -21.86 -20.30 -1.00
C ASP A 132 -22.49 -20.13 0.39
N PHE A 133 -22.15 -19.06 1.12
CA PHE A 133 -22.76 -18.74 2.41
C PHE A 133 -24.25 -18.40 2.26
N ARG A 134 -24.63 -17.68 1.22
CA ARG A 134 -26.05 -17.34 0.96
C ARG A 134 -26.87 -18.56 0.60
N ASP A 135 -26.29 -19.47 -0.16
CA ASP A 135 -26.96 -20.70 -0.61
C ASP A 135 -27.08 -21.72 0.53
N ASN A 136 -26.02 -21.91 1.31
CA ASN A 136 -26.05 -22.84 2.45
C ASN A 136 -25.14 -22.37 3.59
N PRO A 137 -25.63 -21.52 4.51
CA PRO A 137 -24.84 -20.97 5.60
C PRO A 137 -24.30 -22.01 6.60
N GLN A 138 -24.94 -23.19 6.68
CA GLN A 138 -24.50 -24.26 7.57
C GLN A 138 -23.28 -25.00 7.03
N GLN A 139 -23.23 -25.23 5.72
CA GLN A 139 -22.09 -25.89 5.08
C GLN A 139 -20.95 -24.92 4.78
N HIS A 140 -21.26 -23.66 4.54
CA HIS A 140 -20.30 -22.61 4.18
C HIS A 140 -20.37 -21.42 5.15
N PRO A 141 -20.05 -21.63 6.45
CA PRO A 141 -20.12 -20.56 7.43
C PRO A 141 -19.10 -19.44 7.13
N LEU A 142 -19.41 -18.23 7.56
CA LEU A 142 -18.46 -17.13 7.51
C LEU A 142 -17.30 -17.36 8.47
N ARG A 143 -16.17 -16.69 8.22
CA ARG A 143 -14.98 -16.71 9.11
C ARG A 143 -15.16 -15.82 10.34
N THR A 144 -16.37 -15.70 10.86
CA THR A 144 -16.69 -15.01 12.10
C THR A 144 -16.79 -16.02 13.23
N PRO A 145 -16.67 -15.63 14.51
CA PRO A 145 -16.83 -16.54 15.64
C PRO A 145 -18.14 -17.34 15.64
N SER A 146 -19.24 -16.72 15.20
CA SER A 146 -20.56 -17.36 15.08
C SER A 146 -20.77 -18.12 13.78
N GLY A 147 -19.87 -17.99 12.79
CA GLY A 147 -20.05 -18.49 11.43
C GLY A 147 -21.13 -17.72 10.63
N ARG A 148 -21.65 -16.62 11.18
CA ARG A 148 -22.74 -15.81 10.61
C ARG A 148 -22.34 -14.34 10.52
N ILE A 149 -23.19 -13.50 9.97
CA ILE A 149 -23.06 -12.04 10.02
C ILE A 149 -23.24 -11.61 11.47
N GLU A 150 -22.23 -10.95 12.03
CA GLU A 150 -22.25 -10.43 13.39
C GLU A 150 -22.49 -8.92 13.35
N LEU A 151 -23.63 -8.49 13.92
CA LEU A 151 -23.95 -7.06 14.09
C LEU A 151 -23.41 -6.52 15.41
N TYR A 152 -23.01 -7.40 16.32
CA TYR A 152 -22.37 -7.09 17.59
C TYR A 152 -21.11 -7.92 17.70
N SER A 153 -20.01 -7.31 18.12
CA SER A 153 -18.69 -7.96 18.28
C SER A 153 -18.33 -8.09 19.75
N ASP A 154 -18.43 -9.30 20.29
CA ASP A 154 -17.99 -9.60 21.66
C ASP A 154 -16.51 -9.30 21.88
N ARG A 155 -15.70 -9.46 20.82
CA ARG A 155 -14.27 -9.12 20.87
C ARG A 155 -14.05 -7.63 21.08
N ILE A 156 -14.78 -6.75 20.38
CA ILE A 156 -14.68 -5.30 20.55
C ILE A 156 -15.25 -4.90 21.92
N ALA A 157 -16.39 -5.48 22.32
CA ALA A 157 -16.96 -5.27 23.64
C ALA A 157 -15.97 -5.60 24.77
N GLY A 158 -15.19 -6.67 24.60
CA GLY A 158 -14.18 -7.10 25.56
C GLY A 158 -12.99 -6.14 25.73
N PHE A 159 -12.80 -5.18 24.83
CA PHE A 159 -11.76 -4.14 24.98
C PHE A 159 -12.16 -3.05 25.98
N GLY A 160 -13.43 -2.88 26.26
CA GLY A 160 -13.93 -1.90 27.24
C GLY A 160 -13.71 -0.43 26.82
N TYR A 161 -13.60 -0.14 25.53
CA TYR A 161 -13.46 1.22 25.03
C TYR A 161 -14.81 1.93 24.97
N GLU A 162 -14.91 3.10 25.59
CA GLU A 162 -16.15 3.91 25.61
C GLU A 162 -16.45 4.54 24.25
N ASP A 163 -15.41 4.87 23.48
CA ASP A 163 -15.47 5.53 22.17
C ASP A 163 -15.52 4.55 20.99
N ILE A 164 -15.49 3.23 21.25
CA ILE A 164 -15.57 2.19 20.22
C ILE A 164 -16.65 1.18 20.62
N PRO A 165 -17.92 1.48 20.35
CA PRO A 165 -19.03 0.55 20.63
C PRO A 165 -18.90 -0.73 19.77
N PRO A 166 -19.35 -1.88 20.30
CA PRO A 166 -19.20 -3.17 19.64
C PRO A 166 -20.18 -3.44 18.48
N HIS A 167 -20.90 -2.45 18.04
CA HIS A 167 -21.84 -2.49 16.94
C HIS A 167 -21.78 -1.21 16.11
N PRO A 168 -22.22 -1.23 14.85
CA PRO A 168 -22.32 -0.02 14.04
C PRO A 168 -23.20 1.03 14.72
N THR A 169 -22.66 2.21 14.95
CA THR A 169 -23.37 3.32 15.53
C THR A 169 -22.85 4.63 14.96
N TRP A 170 -23.67 5.66 15.01
CA TRP A 170 -23.22 7.00 14.66
C TRP A 170 -22.36 7.55 15.80
N LEU A 171 -21.13 7.88 15.46
CA LEU A 171 -20.23 8.64 16.32
C LEU A 171 -20.14 10.04 15.72
N GLU A 172 -20.61 11.02 16.45
CA GLU A 172 -20.62 12.40 15.97
C GLU A 172 -19.18 12.92 15.80
N PRO A 173 -18.76 13.30 14.59
CA PRO A 173 -17.43 13.88 14.37
C PRO A 173 -17.32 15.23 15.10
N ALA A 174 -16.14 15.56 15.62
CA ALA A 174 -15.88 16.85 16.22
C ALA A 174 -16.01 18.02 15.21
N GLU A 175 -15.74 17.73 13.95
CA GLU A 175 -15.80 18.71 12.85
C GLU A 175 -16.72 18.21 11.73
N TRP A 176 -17.89 18.78 11.63
CA TRP A 176 -18.87 18.56 10.56
C TRP A 176 -19.83 19.72 10.43
N LEU A 177 -20.62 19.79 9.37
CA LEU A 177 -21.49 20.95 9.10
C LEU A 177 -22.61 21.17 10.12
N GLY A 178 -22.96 20.17 10.93
CA GLY A 178 -23.91 20.28 12.04
C GLY A 178 -23.27 20.61 13.40
N ALA A 179 -21.95 20.66 13.52
CA ALA A 179 -21.28 21.03 14.77
C ALA A 179 -21.33 22.53 15.05
N ASP A 180 -21.22 22.90 16.32
CA ASP A 180 -21.19 24.34 16.73
C ASP A 180 -20.07 25.13 16.04
N LEU A 181 -18.93 24.47 15.78
CA LEU A 181 -17.82 25.06 15.04
C LEU A 181 -18.19 25.48 13.61
N ALA A 182 -19.21 24.89 13.00
CA ALA A 182 -19.66 25.24 11.66
C ALA A 182 -20.28 26.67 11.61
N GLN A 183 -20.75 27.20 12.73
CA GLN A 183 -21.19 28.59 12.81
C GLN A 183 -20.03 29.57 12.56
N ARG A 184 -18.83 29.22 13.01
CA ARG A 184 -17.60 29.99 12.79
C ARG A 184 -16.87 29.61 11.50
N PHE A 185 -16.87 28.32 11.17
CA PHE A 185 -16.18 27.75 10.02
C PHE A 185 -17.16 26.96 9.14
N PRO A 186 -17.97 27.66 8.30
CA PRO A 186 -19.10 27.05 7.59
C PRO A 186 -18.71 26.26 6.33
N LEU A 187 -17.43 26.16 6.01
CA LEU A 187 -16.95 25.41 4.85
C LEU A 187 -16.36 24.07 5.30
N HIS A 188 -16.82 22.99 4.71
CA HIS A 188 -16.24 21.66 4.91
C HIS A 188 -15.14 21.42 3.89
N LEU A 189 -13.91 21.14 4.36
CA LEU A 189 -12.79 20.80 3.49
C LEU A 189 -12.89 19.33 3.06
N LEU A 190 -13.05 19.10 1.77
CA LEU A 190 -12.97 17.76 1.17
C LEU A 190 -11.58 17.57 0.58
N THR A 191 -10.86 16.57 1.09
CA THR A 191 -9.58 16.14 0.53
C THR A 191 -9.80 14.90 -0.33
N HIS A 192 -9.46 14.98 -1.60
CA HIS A 192 -9.55 13.87 -2.54
C HIS A 192 -8.17 13.51 -3.07
N GLN A 193 -8.04 12.31 -3.64
CA GLN A 193 -6.80 11.91 -4.29
C GLN A 193 -6.66 12.63 -5.63
N PRO A 194 -5.64 13.48 -5.82
CA PRO A 194 -5.41 14.14 -7.10
C PRO A 194 -5.10 13.14 -8.22
N ALA A 195 -5.60 13.38 -9.42
CA ALA A 195 -5.37 12.50 -10.57
C ALA A 195 -3.89 12.45 -11.01
N GLY A 196 -3.14 13.51 -10.74
CA GLY A 196 -1.75 13.67 -11.19
C GLY A 196 -0.68 13.14 -10.26
N LYS A 197 -1.03 12.58 -9.09
CA LYS A 197 -0.06 12.03 -8.13
C LYS A 197 -0.68 10.96 -7.24
N LEU A 198 0.17 10.08 -6.70
CA LEU A 198 -0.19 9.11 -5.68
C LEU A 198 0.44 9.54 -4.35
N HIS A 199 -0.38 9.92 -3.37
CA HIS A 199 0.09 10.47 -2.09
C HIS A 199 1.14 11.59 -2.30
N GLY A 200 2.26 11.54 -1.59
CA GLY A 200 3.37 12.47 -1.77
C GLY A 200 4.47 12.03 -2.73
N GLN A 201 4.40 10.80 -3.25
CA GLN A 201 5.51 10.19 -4.00
C GLN A 201 5.83 10.91 -5.30
N PHE A 202 4.80 11.29 -6.07
CA PHE A 202 4.96 11.98 -7.36
C PHE A 202 4.78 13.49 -7.27
N ASP A 203 4.83 14.06 -6.08
CA ASP A 203 4.64 15.50 -5.86
C ASP A 203 5.63 16.38 -6.65
N PRO A 204 6.96 16.03 -6.75
CA PRO A 204 7.92 16.77 -7.56
C PRO A 204 7.84 16.45 -9.07
N GLY A 205 7.02 15.50 -9.48
CA GLY A 205 6.90 15.07 -10.88
C GLY A 205 6.27 16.14 -11.79
N LYS A 206 6.62 16.14 -13.07
CA LYS A 206 6.16 17.14 -14.05
C LYS A 206 4.64 17.27 -14.10
N VAL A 207 3.90 16.15 -14.03
CA VAL A 207 2.44 16.13 -14.06
C VAL A 207 1.85 16.80 -12.81
N SER A 208 2.36 16.46 -11.63
CA SER A 208 1.93 17.06 -10.37
C SER A 208 2.26 18.56 -10.32
N VAL A 209 3.46 18.93 -10.72
CA VAL A 209 3.91 20.35 -10.73
C VAL A 209 3.09 21.18 -11.70
N ALA A 210 2.70 20.63 -12.85
CA ALA A 210 1.85 21.34 -13.85
C ALA A 210 0.45 21.67 -13.32
N GLY A 211 -0.06 20.86 -12.35
CA GLY A 211 -1.34 21.14 -11.68
C GLY A 211 -1.29 22.20 -10.58
N LYS A 212 -0.10 22.63 -10.18
CA LYS A 212 0.07 23.60 -9.08
C LYS A 212 -0.06 25.04 -9.55
N ILE A 213 -0.65 25.89 -8.72
CA ILE A 213 -0.73 27.34 -8.92
C ILE A 213 0.30 28.02 -8.02
N LYS A 214 1.28 28.70 -8.63
CA LYS A 214 2.40 29.32 -7.89
C LYS A 214 3.12 28.35 -6.94
N GLY A 215 3.28 27.09 -7.37
CA GLY A 215 3.92 26.02 -6.58
C GLY A 215 3.09 25.43 -5.44
N ARG A 216 1.81 25.75 -5.36
CA ARG A 216 0.88 25.28 -4.30
C ARG A 216 -0.25 24.47 -4.89
N GLU A 217 -0.77 23.53 -4.10
CA GLU A 217 -2.00 22.81 -4.45
C GLU A 217 -3.19 23.79 -4.54
N PRO A 218 -3.99 23.73 -5.61
CA PRO A 218 -5.18 24.55 -5.72
C PRO A 218 -6.30 24.07 -4.80
N VAL A 219 -7.05 24.99 -4.27
CA VAL A 219 -8.32 24.75 -3.59
C VAL A 219 -9.46 25.18 -4.49
N LEU A 220 -10.43 24.30 -4.69
CA LEU A 220 -11.65 24.61 -5.43
C LEU A 220 -12.71 25.07 -4.44
N ILE A 221 -13.30 26.23 -4.69
CA ILE A 221 -14.35 26.81 -3.86
C ILE A 221 -15.45 27.35 -4.79
N SER A 222 -16.71 27.33 -4.36
CA SER A 222 -17.78 27.91 -5.15
C SER A 222 -17.54 29.42 -5.37
N PRO A 223 -17.88 29.97 -6.55
CA PRO A 223 -17.73 31.43 -6.78
C PRO A 223 -18.48 32.29 -5.77
N GLN A 224 -19.64 31.83 -5.32
CA GLN A 224 -20.45 32.55 -4.32
C GLN A 224 -19.76 32.57 -2.97
N ASP A 225 -19.21 31.45 -2.53
CA ASP A 225 -18.49 31.37 -1.26
C ASP A 225 -17.17 32.15 -1.31
N ALA A 226 -16.48 32.13 -2.44
CA ALA A 226 -15.28 32.92 -2.66
C ALA A 226 -15.58 34.43 -2.55
N ALA A 227 -16.62 34.91 -3.24
CA ALA A 227 -17.01 36.33 -3.23
C ALA A 227 -17.39 36.88 -1.84
N GLN A 228 -17.82 36.01 -0.92
CA GLN A 228 -18.16 36.39 0.45
C GLN A 228 -16.94 36.45 1.39
N ARG A 229 -15.79 35.87 1.00
CA ARG A 229 -14.63 35.60 1.89
C ARG A 229 -13.31 36.17 1.39
N LEU A 230 -13.23 36.52 0.11
CA LEU A 230 -12.07 37.10 -0.56
C LEU A 230 -12.35 38.50 -1.10
#